data_45bc1926f1641a881da64497dc3cce51
#
_entry.id   45bc1926f1641a881da64497dc3cce51
#
_cell.length_a   1.000
_cell.length_b   1.000
_cell.length_c   1.000
_cell.angle_alpha   90.00
_cell.angle_beta   90.00
_cell.angle_gamma   90.00
#
_symmetry.space_group_name_H-M   'P 1'
#
loop_
_entity.id
_entity.type
_entity.pdbx_description
1 polymer ?
#
loop_
_entity_poly.entity_id
_entity_poly.type
_entity_poly.pdbx_seq_one_letter_code
_entity_poly.pdbx_strand_id
1 'polypeptide(L)'
;MTEYTKGLCDFITNLKFEHLAPELTDKAKKLTLHVVGAALSGRTLPTAVSARTAARAVVGTQADLMSTMWGESGKVPMHGAVMANATAADTLDWEDCSFTGHPSAHLISVSMAMTEAMHLTGKDYITAVIGGFEIYQRVACYIQPTLDYDTTKYGWGLGSWQIFASAAPAGKLLNCNADQFNLLLGATGCSTPVVNAI
;
A
#
# COMPACT_ATOMS: atom_id res chain seq x y z
N MET A 1 -2.11 20.00 -14.14
CA MET A 1 -1.55 18.62 -14.15
C MET A 1 -0.40 18.57 -15.15
N THR A 2 0.77 18.12 -14.76
CA THR A 2 1.89 17.90 -15.70
C THR A 2 1.58 16.70 -16.61
N GLU A 3 2.26 16.61 -17.77
CA GLU A 3 2.07 15.50 -18.70
C GLU A 3 2.38 14.14 -18.04
N TYR A 4 3.44 14.07 -17.21
CA TYR A 4 3.80 12.86 -16.46
C TYR A 4 2.72 12.43 -15.48
N THR A 5 2.22 13.36 -14.66
CA THR A 5 1.14 13.05 -13.69
C THR A 5 -0.11 12.59 -14.41
N LYS A 6 -0.45 13.23 -15.55
CA LYS A 6 -1.57 12.83 -16.38
C LYS A 6 -1.41 11.40 -16.88
N GLY A 7 -0.22 11.03 -17.38
CA GLY A 7 0.05 9.67 -17.83
C GLY A 7 -0.12 8.63 -16.73
N LEU A 8 0.33 8.92 -15.49
CA LEU A 8 0.13 8.03 -14.34
C LEU A 8 -1.35 7.87 -13.99
N CYS A 9 -2.10 8.98 -13.95
CA CYS A 9 -3.52 8.96 -13.65
C CYS A 9 -4.33 8.21 -14.73
N ASP A 10 -4.05 8.48 -16.00
CA ASP A 10 -4.71 7.80 -17.12
C ASP A 10 -4.40 6.30 -17.12
N PHE A 11 -3.16 5.91 -16.83
CA PHE A 11 -2.77 4.51 -16.73
C PHE A 11 -3.59 3.77 -15.66
N ILE A 12 -3.56 4.25 -14.42
CA ILE A 12 -4.18 3.49 -13.32
C ILE A 12 -5.70 3.48 -13.41
N THR A 13 -6.31 4.57 -13.86
CA THR A 13 -7.77 4.64 -13.98
C THR A 13 -8.30 3.75 -15.10
N ASN A 14 -7.55 3.62 -16.20
CA ASN A 14 -7.94 2.77 -17.33
C ASN A 14 -7.47 1.31 -17.21
N LEU A 15 -6.64 0.97 -16.21
CA LEU A 15 -6.17 -0.40 -16.00
C LEU A 15 -7.35 -1.31 -15.64
N LYS A 16 -7.48 -2.45 -16.34
CA LYS A 16 -8.49 -3.47 -16.10
C LYS A 16 -7.81 -4.82 -15.91
N PHE A 17 -8.48 -5.74 -15.23
CA PHE A 17 -7.97 -7.09 -15.01
C PHE A 17 -7.63 -7.80 -16.33
N GLU A 18 -8.44 -7.59 -17.33
CA GLU A 18 -8.28 -8.19 -18.68
C GLU A 18 -7.05 -7.69 -19.45
N HIS A 19 -6.44 -6.58 -19.00
CA HIS A 19 -5.19 -6.07 -19.56
C HIS A 19 -3.93 -6.71 -18.94
N LEU A 20 -4.10 -7.51 -17.87
CA LEU A 20 -2.99 -8.06 -17.12
C LEU A 20 -2.51 -9.35 -17.74
N ALA A 21 -1.20 -9.46 -17.97
CA ALA A 21 -0.59 -10.71 -18.35
C ALA A 21 -0.74 -11.76 -17.22
N PRO A 22 -0.92 -13.06 -17.55
CA PRO A 22 -1.06 -14.11 -16.55
C PRO A 22 0.07 -14.15 -15.53
N GLU A 23 1.30 -13.86 -15.95
CA GLU A 23 2.51 -13.86 -15.14
C GLU A 23 2.45 -12.77 -14.05
N LEU A 24 1.89 -11.59 -14.37
CA LEU A 24 1.69 -10.50 -13.40
C LEU A 24 0.65 -10.89 -12.35
N THR A 25 -0.44 -11.52 -12.81
CA THR A 25 -1.49 -12.03 -11.91
C THR A 25 -0.94 -13.08 -10.94
N ASP A 26 -0.11 -14.01 -11.43
CA ASP A 26 0.53 -15.05 -10.61
C ASP A 26 1.53 -14.40 -9.63
N LYS A 27 2.32 -13.45 -10.08
CA LYS A 27 3.26 -12.70 -9.21
C LYS A 27 2.53 -11.96 -8.11
N ALA A 28 1.42 -11.28 -8.39
CA ALA A 28 0.61 -10.58 -7.38
C ALA A 28 0.08 -11.54 -6.32
N LYS A 29 -0.38 -12.74 -6.71
CA LYS A 29 -0.82 -13.80 -5.78
C LYS A 29 0.32 -14.30 -4.90
N LYS A 30 1.50 -14.56 -5.47
CA LYS A 30 2.69 -14.99 -4.73
C LYS A 30 3.14 -13.92 -3.74
N LEU A 31 3.14 -12.65 -4.15
CA LEU A 31 3.46 -11.52 -3.29
C LEU A 31 2.47 -11.39 -2.13
N THR A 32 1.18 -11.55 -2.41
CA THR A 32 0.13 -11.58 -1.37
C THR A 32 0.41 -12.67 -0.34
N LEU A 33 0.68 -13.89 -0.81
CA LEU A 33 1.00 -15.03 0.07
C LEU A 33 2.25 -14.76 0.92
N HIS A 34 3.28 -14.16 0.30
CA HIS A 34 4.52 -13.80 0.97
C HIS A 34 4.28 -12.79 2.11
N VAL A 35 3.60 -11.69 1.82
CA VAL A 35 3.33 -10.61 2.79
C VAL A 35 2.44 -11.09 3.95
N VAL A 36 1.39 -11.87 3.65
CA VAL A 36 0.55 -12.45 4.69
C VAL A 36 1.36 -13.43 5.55
N GLY A 37 2.23 -14.24 4.94
CA GLY A 37 3.14 -15.14 5.65
C GLY A 37 4.10 -14.39 6.58
N ALA A 38 4.71 -13.30 6.12
CA ALA A 38 5.57 -12.44 6.93
C ALA A 38 4.80 -11.83 8.11
N ALA A 39 3.59 -11.30 7.86
CA ALA A 39 2.74 -10.75 8.92
C ALA A 39 2.35 -11.78 9.98
N LEU A 40 1.97 -12.98 9.57
CA LEU A 40 1.63 -14.07 10.50
C LEU A 40 2.84 -14.50 11.34
N SER A 41 4.04 -14.48 10.76
CA SER A 41 5.28 -14.80 11.47
C SER A 41 5.68 -13.67 12.44
N GLY A 42 5.53 -12.41 12.02
CA GLY A 42 5.88 -11.23 12.82
C GLY A 42 4.86 -10.86 13.91
N ARG A 43 3.64 -11.41 13.86
CA ARG A 43 2.49 -10.94 14.66
C ARG A 43 2.68 -10.93 16.17
N THR A 44 3.61 -11.72 16.70
CA THR A 44 3.88 -11.82 18.15
C THR A 44 4.97 -10.88 18.62
N LEU A 45 5.64 -10.18 17.72
CA LEU A 45 6.69 -9.24 18.07
C LEU A 45 6.08 -7.94 18.69
N PRO A 46 6.84 -7.26 19.56
CA PRO A 46 6.32 -6.12 20.34
C PRO A 46 5.68 -5.02 19.48
N THR A 47 6.30 -4.66 18.36
CA THR A 47 5.77 -3.67 17.40
C THR A 47 4.41 -4.07 16.82
N ALA A 48 4.28 -5.31 16.36
CA ALA A 48 3.04 -5.84 15.83
C ALA A 48 1.95 -5.95 16.92
N VAL A 49 2.31 -6.35 18.14
CA VAL A 49 1.38 -6.38 19.29
C VAL A 49 0.86 -4.98 19.61
N SER A 50 1.75 -3.98 19.64
CA SER A 50 1.38 -2.58 19.89
C SER A 50 0.44 -2.04 18.80
N ALA A 51 0.74 -2.30 17.54
CA ALA A 51 -0.11 -1.88 16.40
C ALA A 51 -1.50 -2.52 16.47
N ARG A 52 -1.61 -3.81 16.81
CA ARG A 52 -2.91 -4.48 16.99
C ARG A 52 -3.71 -3.91 18.18
N THR A 53 -3.02 -3.58 19.27
CA THR A 53 -3.67 -2.96 20.41
C THR A 53 -4.24 -1.59 20.03
N ALA A 54 -3.45 -0.79 19.30
CA ALA A 54 -3.92 0.50 18.78
C ALA A 54 -5.08 0.35 17.80
N ALA A 55 -5.01 -0.65 16.89
CA ALA A 55 -6.06 -0.91 15.90
C ALA A 55 -7.41 -1.24 16.55
N ARG A 56 -7.41 -1.94 17.69
CA ARG A 56 -8.64 -2.22 18.46
C ARG A 56 -9.20 -0.99 19.16
N ALA A 57 -8.37 -0.01 19.48
CA ALA A 57 -8.78 1.24 20.11
C ALA A 57 -9.31 2.27 19.08
N VAL A 58 -9.10 2.03 17.80
CA VAL A 58 -9.60 2.91 16.73
C VAL A 58 -11.12 2.84 16.69
N VAL A 59 -11.76 4.00 16.81
CA VAL A 59 -13.21 4.13 16.65
C VAL A 59 -13.52 4.49 15.20
N GLY A 60 -14.15 3.57 14.47
CA GLY A 60 -14.63 3.83 13.12
C GLY A 60 -15.92 4.63 13.11
N THR A 61 -16.02 5.62 12.24
CA THR A 61 -17.27 6.37 12.02
C THR A 61 -18.23 5.64 11.07
N GLN A 62 -17.76 4.62 10.36
CA GLN A 62 -18.54 3.77 9.46
C GLN A 62 -18.47 2.32 9.97
N ALA A 63 -19.49 1.91 10.70
CA ALA A 63 -19.57 0.57 11.28
C ALA A 63 -19.51 -0.57 10.25
N ASP A 64 -19.78 -0.27 8.97
CA ASP A 64 -19.84 -1.25 7.89
C ASP A 64 -18.47 -1.49 7.22
N LEU A 65 -17.50 -0.60 7.38
CA LEU A 65 -16.17 -0.76 6.79
C LEU A 65 -15.21 -1.44 7.76
N MET A 66 -15.39 -2.75 7.89
CA MET A 66 -14.62 -3.59 8.81
C MET A 66 -13.74 -4.59 8.06
N SER A 67 -12.53 -4.80 8.55
CA SER A 67 -11.58 -5.73 7.95
C SER A 67 -10.86 -6.56 9.00
N THR A 68 -10.34 -7.71 8.56
CA THR A 68 -9.66 -8.70 9.39
C THR A 68 -8.24 -8.26 9.71
N MET A 69 -7.84 -8.34 10.98
CA MET A 69 -6.43 -8.39 11.36
C MET A 69 -5.90 -9.81 11.16
N TRP A 70 -4.87 -9.97 10.36
CA TRP A 70 -4.36 -11.29 10.00
C TRP A 70 -3.87 -12.08 11.21
N GLY A 71 -4.37 -13.31 11.33
CA GLY A 71 -4.08 -14.19 12.46
C GLY A 71 -4.88 -13.92 13.73
N GLU A 72 -5.91 -13.08 13.66
CA GLU A 72 -6.82 -12.77 14.76
C GLU A 72 -8.25 -13.16 14.41
N SER A 73 -9.08 -13.42 15.45
CA SER A 73 -10.51 -13.58 15.27
C SER A 73 -11.22 -12.23 15.32
N GLY A 74 -12.21 -12.05 14.46
CA GLY A 74 -13.01 -10.83 14.38
C GLY A 74 -12.42 -9.76 13.48
N LYS A 75 -13.16 -8.65 13.37
CA LYS A 75 -12.83 -7.53 12.50
C LYS A 75 -12.70 -6.25 13.32
N VAL A 76 -11.92 -5.33 12.80
CA VAL A 76 -11.76 -3.96 13.32
C VAL A 76 -12.04 -2.96 12.20
N PRO A 77 -12.20 -1.66 12.49
CA PRO A 77 -12.28 -0.65 11.45
C PRO A 77 -11.15 -0.80 10.44
N MET A 78 -11.48 -0.71 9.15
CA MET A 78 -10.58 -1.01 8.03
C MET A 78 -9.19 -0.37 8.16
N HIS A 79 -9.12 0.90 8.52
CA HIS A 79 -7.84 1.61 8.69
C HIS A 79 -7.01 1.07 9.87
N GLY A 80 -7.67 0.58 10.94
CA GLY A 80 -7.00 -0.14 12.03
C GLY A 80 -6.43 -1.48 11.56
N ALA A 81 -7.19 -2.22 10.75
CA ALA A 81 -6.70 -3.47 10.15
C ALA A 81 -5.50 -3.22 9.24
N VAL A 82 -5.55 -2.18 8.38
CA VAL A 82 -4.42 -1.79 7.52
C VAL A 82 -3.16 -1.54 8.35
N MET A 83 -3.27 -0.69 9.38
CA MET A 83 -2.14 -0.36 10.26
C MET A 83 -1.57 -1.61 10.94
N ALA A 84 -2.40 -2.45 11.51
CA ALA A 84 -1.97 -3.65 12.21
C ALA A 84 -1.30 -4.66 11.27
N ASN A 85 -1.89 -4.89 10.09
CA ASN A 85 -1.41 -5.85 9.12
C ASN A 85 -0.10 -5.39 8.46
N ALA A 86 -0.02 -4.11 8.07
CA ALA A 86 1.19 -3.55 7.49
C ALA A 86 2.35 -3.59 8.49
N THR A 87 2.14 -3.16 9.74
CA THR A 87 3.17 -3.22 10.77
C THR A 87 3.62 -4.65 11.03
N ALA A 88 2.71 -5.63 11.09
CA ALA A 88 3.09 -7.03 11.30
C ALA A 88 3.89 -7.60 10.14
N ALA A 89 3.56 -7.22 8.90
CA ALA A 89 4.29 -7.65 7.70
C ALA A 89 5.72 -7.08 7.65
N ASP A 90 5.85 -5.79 8.01
CA ASP A 90 7.12 -5.05 7.96
C ASP A 90 8.07 -5.39 9.13
N THR A 91 7.54 -5.90 10.25
CA THR A 91 8.29 -6.07 11.51
C THR A 91 9.50 -6.99 11.40
N LEU A 92 9.50 -7.96 10.48
CA LEU A 92 10.61 -8.90 10.27
C LEU A 92 11.59 -8.48 9.17
N ASP A 93 11.25 -7.40 8.43
CA ASP A 93 12.01 -6.96 7.25
C ASP A 93 12.21 -8.12 6.23
N TRP A 94 11.17 -8.93 6.05
CA TRP A 94 11.16 -10.13 5.19
C TRP A 94 10.27 -9.97 3.95
N GLU A 95 9.50 -8.88 3.88
CA GLU A 95 8.72 -8.58 2.70
C GLU A 95 9.63 -8.26 1.51
N ASP A 96 9.03 -8.11 0.33
CA ASP A 96 9.81 -7.85 -0.87
C ASP A 96 10.58 -6.54 -0.79
N CYS A 97 11.79 -6.56 -1.28
CA CYS A 97 12.60 -5.38 -1.53
C CYS A 97 12.51 -5.02 -3.01
N SER A 98 11.94 -3.87 -3.32
CA SER A 98 12.11 -3.25 -4.62
C SER A 98 13.37 -2.37 -4.60
N PHE A 99 13.82 -1.93 -5.77
CA PHE A 99 14.99 -1.03 -5.89
C PHE A 99 14.94 0.17 -4.91
N THR A 100 13.77 0.66 -4.58
CA THR A 100 13.55 1.90 -3.84
C THR A 100 12.72 1.72 -2.56
N GLY A 101 12.72 0.56 -1.96
CA GLY A 101 12.07 0.31 -0.66
C GLY A 101 11.21 -0.95 -0.61
N HIS A 102 10.33 -1.03 0.39
CA HIS A 102 9.54 -2.19 0.76
C HIS A 102 8.03 -1.91 0.61
N PRO A 103 7.49 -1.78 -0.62
CA PRO A 103 6.13 -1.30 -0.81
C PRO A 103 5.05 -2.30 -0.43
N SER A 104 5.33 -3.61 -0.47
CA SER A 104 4.26 -4.61 -0.43
C SER A 104 3.57 -4.74 0.92
N ALA A 105 4.28 -4.49 2.04
CA ALA A 105 3.65 -4.49 3.36
C ALA A 105 2.46 -3.50 3.41
N HIS A 106 2.66 -2.30 2.88
CA HIS A 106 1.64 -1.27 2.81
C HIS A 106 0.59 -1.57 1.74
N LEU A 107 1.04 -1.87 0.53
CA LEU A 107 0.22 -2.05 -0.66
C LEU A 107 -0.75 -3.23 -0.52
N ILE A 108 -0.26 -4.38 -0.08
CA ILE A 108 -1.07 -5.58 0.11
C ILE A 108 -2.05 -5.39 1.27
N SER A 109 -1.61 -4.79 2.38
CA SER A 109 -2.47 -4.54 3.55
C SER A 109 -3.64 -3.62 3.22
N VAL A 110 -3.39 -2.51 2.50
CA VAL A 110 -4.44 -1.60 2.04
C VAL A 110 -5.37 -2.32 1.06
N SER A 111 -4.81 -2.96 0.04
CA SER A 111 -5.61 -3.61 -1.01
C SER A 111 -6.52 -4.70 -0.45
N MET A 112 -6.03 -5.57 0.45
CA MET A 112 -6.84 -6.62 1.06
C MET A 112 -7.92 -6.05 1.98
N ALA A 113 -7.56 -5.12 2.86
CA ALA A 113 -8.50 -4.56 3.81
C ALA A 113 -9.64 -3.80 3.11
N MET A 114 -9.33 -3.01 2.09
CA MET A 114 -10.34 -2.30 1.31
C MET A 114 -11.23 -3.26 0.50
N THR A 115 -10.62 -4.26 -0.15
CA THR A 115 -11.36 -5.26 -0.92
C THR A 115 -12.34 -6.01 -0.02
N GLU A 116 -11.91 -6.40 1.19
CA GLU A 116 -12.77 -7.06 2.17
C GLU A 116 -13.90 -6.15 2.65
N ALA A 117 -13.56 -4.94 3.12
CA ALA A 117 -14.53 -4.01 3.69
C ALA A 117 -15.58 -3.53 2.69
N MET A 118 -15.20 -3.37 1.43
CA MET A 118 -16.07 -2.88 0.35
C MET A 118 -16.72 -4.00 -0.47
N HIS A 119 -16.50 -5.27 -0.08
CA HIS A 119 -17.03 -6.46 -0.78
C HIS A 119 -16.67 -6.50 -2.28
N LEU A 120 -15.46 -6.07 -2.62
CA LEU A 120 -14.95 -6.08 -3.99
C LEU A 120 -14.46 -7.47 -4.39
N THR A 121 -14.19 -7.67 -5.68
CA THR A 121 -13.78 -8.98 -6.21
C THR A 121 -12.26 -9.20 -6.12
N GLY A 122 -11.83 -10.46 -6.22
CA GLY A 122 -10.41 -10.79 -6.36
C GLY A 122 -9.76 -10.20 -7.62
N LYS A 123 -10.54 -9.93 -8.68
CA LYS A 123 -10.05 -9.23 -9.87
C LYS A 123 -9.75 -7.75 -9.57
N ASP A 124 -10.63 -7.08 -8.82
CA ASP A 124 -10.42 -5.71 -8.37
C ASP A 124 -9.16 -5.63 -7.50
N TYR A 125 -9.01 -6.56 -6.56
CA TYR A 125 -7.83 -6.70 -5.71
C TYR A 125 -6.54 -6.81 -6.52
N ILE A 126 -6.45 -7.80 -7.43
CA ILE A 126 -5.26 -8.03 -8.24
C ILE A 126 -4.92 -6.80 -9.11
N THR A 127 -5.94 -6.17 -9.69
CA THR A 127 -5.76 -4.98 -10.52
C THR A 127 -5.21 -3.81 -9.70
N ALA A 128 -5.73 -3.62 -8.48
CA ALA A 128 -5.25 -2.59 -7.56
C ALA A 128 -3.81 -2.86 -7.10
N VAL A 129 -3.47 -4.11 -6.79
CA VAL A 129 -2.11 -4.51 -6.42
C VAL A 129 -1.13 -4.18 -7.54
N ILE A 130 -1.39 -4.61 -8.76
CA ILE A 130 -0.48 -4.41 -9.89
C ILE A 130 -0.38 -2.93 -10.26
N GLY A 131 -1.53 -2.23 -10.36
CA GLY A 131 -1.55 -0.81 -10.67
C GLY A 131 -0.89 0.04 -9.58
N GLY A 132 -1.14 -0.30 -8.32
CA GLY A 132 -0.52 0.37 -7.17
C GLY A 132 1.00 0.21 -7.15
N PHE A 133 1.49 -0.99 -7.44
CA PHE A 133 2.92 -1.27 -7.53
C PHE A 133 3.59 -0.45 -8.63
N GLU A 134 2.96 -0.37 -9.81
CA GLU A 134 3.48 0.38 -10.95
C GLU A 134 3.54 1.89 -10.65
N ILE A 135 2.51 2.47 -10.04
CA ILE A 135 2.51 3.88 -9.62
C ILE A 135 3.60 4.14 -8.58
N TYR A 136 3.65 3.30 -7.52
CA TYR A 136 4.67 3.42 -6.50
C TYR A 136 6.06 3.40 -7.09
N GLN A 137 6.37 2.40 -7.92
CA GLN A 137 7.72 2.20 -8.47
C GLN A 137 8.16 3.38 -9.35
N ARG A 138 7.25 3.93 -10.15
CA ARG A 138 7.56 5.11 -10.98
C ARG A 138 7.84 6.35 -10.15
N VAL A 139 7.05 6.59 -9.10
CA VAL A 139 7.29 7.71 -8.17
C VAL A 139 8.61 7.52 -7.43
N ALA A 140 8.84 6.32 -6.90
CA ALA A 140 10.05 5.99 -6.15
C ALA A 140 11.33 6.10 -7.00
N CYS A 141 11.33 5.56 -8.21
CA CYS A 141 12.46 5.69 -9.15
C CYS A 141 12.70 7.13 -9.61
N TYR A 142 11.67 7.96 -9.63
CA TYR A 142 11.85 9.38 -9.92
C TYR A 142 12.53 10.12 -8.77
N ILE A 143 12.17 9.80 -7.53
CA ILE A 143 12.71 10.40 -6.31
C ILE A 143 14.15 9.92 -6.07
N GLN A 144 14.38 8.61 -6.25
CA GLN A 144 15.69 7.97 -6.10
C GLN A 144 16.06 7.26 -7.40
N PRO A 145 16.62 7.98 -8.39
CA PRO A 145 16.89 7.41 -9.71
C PRO A 145 18.03 6.39 -9.73
N THR A 146 18.94 6.44 -8.74
CA THR A 146 20.06 5.50 -8.57
C THR A 146 20.24 5.13 -7.10
N LEU A 147 20.88 3.97 -6.81
CA LEU A 147 21.11 3.51 -5.44
C LEU A 147 22.01 4.45 -4.63
N ASP A 148 22.92 5.12 -5.29
CA ASP A 148 23.86 6.08 -4.70
C ASP A 148 23.31 7.51 -4.60
N TYR A 149 22.08 7.73 -5.10
CA TYR A 149 21.44 9.04 -4.99
C TYR A 149 21.04 9.33 -3.55
N ASP A 150 21.74 10.30 -2.96
CA ASP A 150 21.54 10.67 -1.56
C ASP A 150 20.27 11.52 -1.37
N THR A 151 19.19 10.86 -0.94
CA THR A 151 17.94 11.53 -0.56
C THR A 151 17.97 12.09 0.85
N THR A 152 18.91 11.64 1.69
CA THR A 152 18.98 12.02 3.11
C THR A 152 19.28 13.50 3.30
N LYS A 153 20.00 14.13 2.36
CA LYS A 153 20.23 15.57 2.36
C LYS A 153 18.96 16.42 2.31
N TYR A 154 17.84 15.83 1.92
CA TYR A 154 16.51 16.46 1.95
C TYR A 154 15.67 15.99 3.15
N GLY A 155 16.25 15.19 4.05
CA GLY A 155 15.54 14.56 5.15
C GLY A 155 14.67 13.36 4.75
N TRP A 156 14.82 12.84 3.53
CA TRP A 156 14.00 11.76 3.00
C TRP A 156 14.74 10.42 3.12
N GLY A 157 14.03 9.42 3.64
CA GLY A 157 14.42 8.02 3.63
C GLY A 157 13.41 7.18 2.86
N LEU A 158 13.62 5.86 2.85
CA LEU A 158 12.75 4.91 2.14
C LEU A 158 11.27 5.04 2.52
N GLY A 159 10.97 5.32 3.79
CA GLY A 159 9.60 5.52 4.27
C GLY A 159 8.91 6.75 3.71
N SER A 160 9.66 7.74 3.21
CA SER A 160 9.09 9.01 2.77
C SER A 160 8.16 8.86 1.57
N TRP A 161 8.46 8.00 0.62
CA TRP A 161 7.63 7.78 -0.57
C TRP A 161 6.80 6.50 -0.51
N GLN A 162 6.95 5.67 0.52
CA GLN A 162 6.13 4.45 0.70
C GLN A 162 4.65 4.75 0.88
N ILE A 163 4.28 5.96 1.29
CA ILE A 163 2.88 6.39 1.37
C ILE A 163 2.13 6.25 0.02
N PHE A 164 2.84 6.36 -1.12
CA PHE A 164 2.25 6.14 -2.44
C PHE A 164 1.86 4.67 -2.67
N ALA A 165 2.52 3.72 -1.99
CA ALA A 165 2.15 2.31 -2.03
C ALA A 165 0.80 2.03 -1.36
N SER A 166 0.37 2.92 -0.45
CA SER A 166 -0.98 2.86 0.14
C SER A 166 -2.00 3.64 -0.68
N ALA A 167 -1.65 4.84 -1.14
CA ALA A 167 -2.57 5.73 -1.81
C ALA A 167 -3.00 5.23 -3.20
N ALA A 168 -2.07 4.69 -3.98
CA ALA A 168 -2.36 4.27 -5.35
C ALA A 168 -3.38 3.12 -5.44
N PRO A 169 -3.22 1.99 -4.73
CA PRO A 169 -4.24 0.94 -4.74
C PRO A 169 -5.57 1.41 -4.11
N ALA A 170 -5.52 2.27 -3.08
CA ALA A 170 -6.74 2.81 -2.49
C ALA A 170 -7.54 3.63 -3.51
N GLY A 171 -6.90 4.53 -4.26
CA GLY A 171 -7.57 5.29 -5.32
C GLY A 171 -8.16 4.40 -6.41
N LYS A 172 -7.47 3.30 -6.75
CA LYS A 172 -7.98 2.32 -7.73
C LYS A 172 -9.23 1.61 -7.23
N LEU A 173 -9.22 1.13 -6.00
CA LEU A 173 -10.37 0.43 -5.38
C LEU A 173 -11.56 1.35 -5.13
N LEU A 174 -11.33 2.63 -4.87
CA LEU A 174 -12.36 3.67 -4.78
C LEU A 174 -12.91 4.09 -6.15
N ASN A 175 -12.39 3.53 -7.23
CA ASN A 175 -12.76 3.87 -8.61
C ASN A 175 -12.64 5.37 -8.91
N CYS A 176 -11.57 6.01 -8.39
CA CYS A 176 -11.27 7.41 -8.66
C CYS A 176 -11.10 7.64 -10.16
N ASN A 177 -11.69 8.72 -10.68
CA ASN A 177 -11.39 9.19 -12.03
C ASN A 177 -9.99 9.87 -12.08
N ALA A 178 -9.52 10.25 -13.26
CA ALA A 178 -8.17 10.79 -13.44
C ALA A 178 -7.93 12.09 -12.65
N ASP A 179 -8.92 12.97 -12.55
CA ASP A 179 -8.81 14.21 -11.77
C ASP A 179 -8.76 13.94 -10.27
N GLN A 180 -9.61 13.04 -9.77
CA GLN A 180 -9.58 12.59 -8.38
C GLN A 180 -8.26 11.90 -8.04
N PHE A 181 -7.73 11.09 -8.98
CA PHE A 181 -6.43 10.43 -8.78
C PHE A 181 -5.27 11.43 -8.75
N ASN A 182 -5.32 12.46 -9.58
CA ASN A 182 -4.36 13.56 -9.54
C ASN A 182 -4.38 14.30 -8.18
N LEU A 183 -5.56 14.60 -7.66
CA LEU A 183 -5.71 15.20 -6.32
C LEU A 183 -5.18 14.27 -5.23
N LEU A 184 -5.47 12.97 -5.31
CA LEU A 184 -4.96 11.96 -4.39
C LEU A 184 -3.44 11.93 -4.38
N LEU A 185 -2.78 11.86 -5.55
CA LEU A 185 -1.32 11.86 -5.64
C LEU A 185 -0.73 13.16 -5.07
N GLY A 186 -1.36 14.31 -5.35
CA GLY A 186 -0.94 15.61 -4.81
C GLY A 186 -1.04 15.66 -3.29
N ALA A 187 -2.18 15.27 -2.73
CA ALA A 187 -2.39 15.20 -1.28
C ALA A 187 -1.41 14.23 -0.60
N THR A 188 -1.16 13.07 -1.22
CA THR A 188 -0.18 12.10 -0.76
C THR A 188 1.22 12.71 -0.70
N GLY A 189 1.64 13.40 -1.77
CA GLY A 189 2.95 14.06 -1.80
C GLY A 189 3.11 15.15 -0.73
N CYS A 190 2.03 15.89 -0.43
CA CYS A 190 2.05 16.88 0.66
C CYS A 190 2.10 16.26 2.05
N SER A 191 1.69 14.99 2.18
CA SER A 191 1.65 14.25 3.45
C SER A 191 2.88 13.37 3.66
N THR A 192 3.85 13.41 2.78
CA THR A 192 5.08 12.60 2.82
C THR A 192 5.87 12.91 4.09
N PRO A 193 6.15 11.91 4.94
CA PRO A 193 6.91 12.13 6.16
C PRO A 193 8.39 12.40 5.86
N VAL A 194 8.99 13.33 6.64
CA VAL A 194 10.43 13.53 6.68
C VAL A 194 10.99 12.60 7.76
N VAL A 195 11.54 11.46 7.36
CA VAL A 195 11.91 10.37 8.30
C VAL A 195 13.40 10.28 8.64
N ASN A 196 14.25 11.07 7.97
CA ASN A 196 15.70 11.10 8.21
C ASN A 196 16.16 12.40 8.89
N ALA A 197 15.32 12.96 9.74
CA ALA A 197 15.64 14.18 10.50
C ALA A 197 16.42 13.92 11.80
N ILE A 198 16.99 12.70 11.97
CA ILE A 198 17.75 12.31 13.18
C ILE A 198 19.20 12.07 12.78
#